data_83e2d32715a20129c5cfd45a1e55a21b
#
_entry.id   83e2d32715a20129c5cfd45a1e55a21b
#
_cell.length_a   1.000
_cell.length_b   1.000
_cell.length_c   1.000
_cell.angle_alpha   90.00
_cell.angle_beta   90.00
_cell.angle_gamma   90.00
#
_symmetry.space_group_name_H-M   'P 1'
#
loop_
_entity.id
_entity.type
_entity.pdbx_description
1 polymer ?
#
loop_
_entity_poly.entity_id
_entity_poly.type
_entity_poly.pdbx_seq_one_letter_code
_entity_poly.pdbx_strand_id
1 'polypeptide(L)'
;RIIEGVDDIAGLAYDELGFNKLLLRGSNQLLKDITLARLVYPDSKRKLQKILTEQFDKEYSLSKIYRLMDQIHPKIDRIKQLTQNKTNSLMPNADVVLFDVTTLYFESTITDGLRGFGYSKDCKFNTTQVVLALATNEHGLPIGYELFEGNMAEVKTLLKSLNKWRELFNIKSVCFVADRAMFSKDNLMLLDASGYDYVVAAKLRSLSD
;
A
#
# COMPACT_ATOMS: atom_id res chain seq x y z
N ARG A 1 -26.09 -3.19 -17.78
CA ARG A 1 -25.99 -4.41 -16.96
C ARG A 1 -25.44 -4.02 -15.59
N ILE A 2 -26.20 -4.26 -14.54
CA ILE A 2 -25.82 -3.93 -13.16
C ILE A 2 -24.98 -5.09 -12.61
N ILE A 3 -23.91 -4.75 -11.90
CA ILE A 3 -23.01 -5.74 -11.25
C ILE A 3 -23.41 -5.87 -9.79
N GLU A 4 -24.02 -6.98 -9.43
CA GLU A 4 -24.48 -7.29 -8.06
C GLU A 4 -23.53 -8.27 -7.33
N GLY A 5 -23.03 -9.29 -8.02
CA GLY A 5 -22.23 -10.36 -7.40
C GLY A 5 -20.93 -9.91 -6.70
N VAL A 6 -20.40 -8.71 -7.02
CA VAL A 6 -19.26 -8.15 -6.30
C VAL A 6 -19.63 -7.74 -4.86
N ASP A 7 -20.83 -7.21 -4.66
CA ASP A 7 -21.31 -6.85 -3.31
C ASP A 7 -21.59 -8.11 -2.48
N ASP A 8 -22.09 -9.17 -3.11
CA ASP A 8 -22.39 -10.44 -2.45
C ASP A 8 -21.14 -11.15 -1.91
N ILE A 9 -20.02 -11.04 -2.62
CA ILE A 9 -18.76 -11.74 -2.24
C ILE A 9 -17.78 -10.77 -1.58
N ALA A 10 -17.31 -9.76 -2.30
CA ALA A 10 -16.32 -8.82 -1.79
C ALA A 10 -16.90 -7.86 -0.75
N GLY A 11 -18.21 -7.58 -0.82
CA GLY A 11 -18.93 -6.81 0.19
C GLY A 11 -18.98 -7.50 1.55
N LEU A 12 -19.10 -8.83 1.60
CA LEU A 12 -19.00 -9.59 2.84
C LEU A 12 -17.59 -9.48 3.42
N ALA A 13 -16.55 -9.67 2.61
CA ALA A 13 -15.17 -9.52 3.05
C ALA A 13 -14.89 -8.10 3.57
N TYR A 14 -15.40 -7.04 2.92
CA TYR A 14 -15.32 -5.66 3.37
C TYR A 14 -15.92 -5.48 4.77
N ASP A 15 -17.09 -6.07 5.00
CA ASP A 15 -17.80 -5.99 6.27
C ASP A 15 -17.10 -6.81 7.38
N GLU A 16 -16.58 -8.00 7.07
CA GLU A 16 -15.78 -8.83 7.98
C GLU A 16 -14.46 -8.18 8.39
N LEU A 17 -13.84 -7.37 7.52
CA LEU A 17 -12.68 -6.55 7.84
C LEU A 17 -13.02 -5.42 8.81
N GLY A 18 -14.30 -5.13 9.05
CA GLY A 18 -14.77 -4.07 9.93
C GLY A 18 -14.72 -2.68 9.30
N PHE A 19 -14.53 -2.59 7.98
CA PHE A 19 -14.47 -1.32 7.25
C PHE A 19 -15.83 -0.61 7.23
N ASN A 20 -16.92 -1.34 7.41
CA ASN A 20 -18.27 -0.81 7.56
C ASN A 20 -18.50 0.05 8.82
N LYS A 21 -17.51 0.15 9.72
CA LYS A 21 -17.54 0.93 10.97
C LYS A 21 -16.53 2.09 10.99
N LEU A 22 -15.87 2.38 9.87
CA LEU A 22 -14.83 3.42 9.80
C LEU A 22 -15.40 4.84 9.84
N LEU A 23 -16.55 5.05 9.19
CA LEU A 23 -17.18 6.34 8.96
C LEU A 23 -18.66 6.31 9.36
N LEU A 24 -19.31 7.46 9.30
CA LEU A 24 -20.77 7.54 9.43
C LEU A 24 -21.46 6.80 8.26
N ARG A 25 -22.68 6.30 8.51
CA ARG A 25 -23.39 5.37 7.62
C ARG A 25 -23.36 5.77 6.13
N GLY A 26 -23.70 7.02 5.81
CA GLY A 26 -23.77 7.46 4.39
C GLY A 26 -22.39 7.57 3.71
N SER A 27 -21.35 8.01 4.44
CA SER A 27 -19.97 8.06 3.95
C SER A 27 -19.38 6.65 3.88
N ASN A 28 -19.75 5.80 4.80
CA ASN A 28 -19.27 4.42 4.84
C ASN A 28 -19.83 3.59 3.67
N GLN A 29 -21.11 3.79 3.31
CA GLN A 29 -21.67 3.16 2.12
C GLN A 29 -20.96 3.62 0.84
N LEU A 30 -20.68 4.92 0.71
CA LEU A 30 -19.91 5.44 -0.42
C LEU A 30 -18.48 4.84 -0.44
N LEU A 31 -17.83 4.68 0.72
CA LEU A 31 -16.51 4.05 0.81
C LEU A 31 -16.56 2.59 0.32
N LYS A 32 -17.58 1.83 0.75
CA LYS A 32 -17.80 0.45 0.30
C LYS A 32 -17.99 0.41 -1.22
N ASP A 33 -18.91 1.19 -1.75
CA ASP A 33 -19.22 1.21 -3.19
C ASP A 33 -18.00 1.58 -4.05
N ILE A 34 -17.20 2.58 -3.63
CA ILE A 34 -15.95 2.94 -4.31
C ILE A 34 -14.92 1.81 -4.24
N THR A 35 -14.77 1.17 -3.10
CA THR A 35 -13.81 0.08 -2.91
C THR A 35 -14.17 -1.10 -3.80
N LEU A 36 -15.42 -1.53 -3.79
CA LEU A 36 -15.89 -2.64 -4.62
C LEU A 36 -15.83 -2.33 -6.12
N ALA A 37 -16.22 -1.13 -6.52
CA ALA A 37 -16.13 -0.72 -7.91
C ALA A 37 -14.67 -0.69 -8.41
N ARG A 38 -13.71 -0.30 -7.57
CA ARG A 38 -12.27 -0.30 -7.93
C ARG A 38 -11.64 -1.68 -7.97
N LEU A 39 -12.18 -2.67 -7.30
CA LEU A 39 -11.76 -4.07 -7.44
C LEU A 39 -12.04 -4.59 -8.85
N VAL A 40 -13.15 -4.18 -9.44
CA VAL A 40 -13.55 -4.60 -10.79
C VAL A 40 -12.99 -3.68 -11.88
N TYR A 41 -13.00 -2.37 -11.62
CA TYR A 41 -12.57 -1.33 -12.54
C TYR A 41 -11.55 -0.41 -11.85
N PRO A 42 -10.25 -0.74 -11.88
CA PRO A 42 -9.18 0.10 -11.30
C PRO A 42 -8.96 1.34 -12.17
N ASP A 43 -9.67 2.43 -11.84
CA ASP A 43 -9.65 3.66 -12.63
C ASP A 43 -9.56 4.92 -11.74
N SER A 44 -9.43 6.10 -12.37
CA SER A 44 -9.41 7.39 -11.67
C SER A 44 -10.73 7.68 -10.95
N LYS A 45 -10.69 8.51 -9.90
CA LYS A 45 -11.89 8.90 -9.15
C LYS A 45 -12.96 9.55 -10.04
N ARG A 46 -12.53 10.29 -11.07
CA ARG A 46 -13.44 10.95 -12.01
C ARG A 46 -14.17 9.92 -12.90
N LYS A 47 -13.45 8.94 -13.42
CA LYS A 47 -14.05 7.87 -14.24
C LYS A 47 -14.86 6.91 -13.39
N LEU A 48 -14.43 6.67 -12.15
CA LEU A 48 -15.15 5.85 -11.18
C LEU A 48 -16.57 6.37 -10.91
N GLN A 49 -16.78 7.69 -10.88
CA GLN A 49 -18.14 8.26 -10.75
C GLN A 49 -19.06 7.72 -11.85
N LYS A 50 -18.60 7.74 -13.10
CA LYS A 50 -19.37 7.23 -14.25
C LYS A 50 -19.59 5.71 -14.13
N ILE A 51 -18.56 4.96 -13.76
CA ILE A 51 -18.63 3.51 -13.54
C ILE A 51 -19.68 3.17 -12.47
N LEU A 52 -19.69 3.89 -11.35
CA LEU A 52 -20.66 3.68 -10.28
C LEU A 52 -22.09 3.86 -10.77
N THR A 53 -22.35 4.88 -11.58
CA THR A 53 -23.69 5.12 -12.16
C THR A 53 -24.05 4.05 -13.19
N GLU A 54 -23.17 3.76 -14.15
CA GLU A 54 -23.50 2.92 -15.30
C GLU A 54 -23.48 1.41 -15.00
N GLN A 55 -22.61 0.97 -14.07
CA GLN A 55 -22.38 -0.46 -13.82
C GLN A 55 -22.94 -0.93 -12.47
N PHE A 56 -23.08 -0.04 -11.50
CA PHE A 56 -23.49 -0.39 -10.13
C PHE A 56 -24.82 0.26 -9.71
N ASP A 57 -25.43 1.09 -10.57
CA ASP A 57 -26.65 1.86 -10.25
C ASP A 57 -26.51 2.71 -8.98
N LYS A 58 -25.36 3.36 -8.83
CA LYS A 58 -25.01 4.19 -7.67
C LYS A 58 -24.69 5.61 -8.11
N GLU A 59 -25.52 6.56 -7.72
CA GLU A 59 -25.33 7.97 -8.07
C GLU A 59 -24.61 8.75 -6.96
N TYR A 60 -23.41 9.24 -7.27
CA TYR A 60 -22.62 10.08 -6.39
C TYR A 60 -22.03 11.26 -7.14
N SER A 61 -22.06 12.46 -6.55
CA SER A 61 -21.36 13.60 -7.10
C SER A 61 -19.85 13.45 -6.90
N LEU A 62 -19.06 13.97 -7.84
CA LEU A 62 -17.60 13.95 -7.76
C LEU A 62 -17.10 14.66 -6.49
N SER A 63 -17.74 15.77 -6.10
CA SER A 63 -17.44 16.50 -4.86
C SER A 63 -17.64 15.64 -3.60
N LYS A 64 -18.63 14.72 -3.62
CA LYS A 64 -18.87 13.81 -2.51
C LYS A 64 -17.77 12.76 -2.42
N ILE A 65 -17.28 12.28 -3.57
CA ILE A 65 -16.13 11.34 -3.66
C ILE A 65 -14.85 12.01 -3.12
N TYR A 66 -14.56 13.26 -3.48
CA TYR A 66 -13.39 13.96 -2.96
C TYR A 66 -13.49 14.24 -1.45
N ARG A 67 -14.64 14.70 -0.96
CA ARG A 67 -14.85 14.89 0.48
C ARG A 67 -14.72 13.59 1.28
N LEU A 68 -15.05 12.45 0.69
CA LEU A 68 -14.80 11.16 1.31
C LEU A 68 -13.30 10.92 1.54
N MET A 69 -12.43 11.33 0.61
CA MET A 69 -10.97 11.17 0.79
C MET A 69 -10.48 11.93 2.02
N ASP A 70 -11.00 13.15 2.25
CA ASP A 70 -10.66 13.94 3.46
C ASP A 70 -11.14 13.26 4.75
N GLN A 71 -12.28 12.56 4.71
CA GLN A 71 -12.79 11.80 5.86
C GLN A 71 -12.02 10.51 6.12
N ILE A 72 -11.46 9.87 5.09
CA ILE A 72 -10.67 8.64 5.21
C ILE A 72 -9.27 8.94 5.71
N HIS A 73 -8.69 10.06 5.33
CA HIS A 73 -7.30 10.40 5.65
C HIS A 73 -6.97 10.21 7.15
N PRO A 74 -7.74 10.75 8.10
CA PRO A 74 -7.49 10.54 9.53
C PRO A 74 -7.81 9.11 10.03
N LYS A 75 -8.31 8.23 9.17
CA LYS A 75 -8.63 6.84 9.50
C LYS A 75 -7.63 5.82 8.96
N ILE A 76 -6.57 6.27 8.29
CA ILE A 76 -5.59 5.39 7.63
C ILE A 76 -4.97 4.40 8.63
N ASP A 77 -4.56 4.85 9.80
CA ASP A 77 -3.97 3.96 10.81
C ASP A 77 -4.98 2.93 11.32
N ARG A 78 -6.25 3.32 11.45
CA ARG A 78 -7.32 2.38 11.80
C ARG A 78 -7.57 1.33 10.70
N ILE A 79 -7.51 1.73 9.43
CA ILE A 79 -7.61 0.82 8.29
C ILE A 79 -6.45 -0.18 8.32
N LYS A 80 -5.22 0.29 8.48
CA LYS A 80 -4.03 -0.56 8.61
C LYS A 80 -4.18 -1.56 9.76
N GLN A 81 -4.62 -1.10 10.93
CA GLN A 81 -4.83 -1.96 12.10
C GLN A 81 -5.90 -3.03 11.86
N LEU A 82 -7.02 -2.70 11.23
CA LEU A 82 -8.08 -3.66 10.92
C LEU A 82 -7.60 -4.73 9.94
N THR A 83 -6.90 -4.33 8.87
CA THR A 83 -6.31 -5.24 7.90
C THR A 83 -5.33 -6.19 8.58
N GLN A 84 -4.42 -5.66 9.39
CA GLN A 84 -3.44 -6.44 10.12
C GLN A 84 -4.08 -7.43 11.12
N ASN A 85 -5.05 -6.99 11.90
CA ASN A 85 -5.75 -7.87 12.84
C ASN A 85 -6.37 -9.07 12.12
N LYS A 86 -6.92 -8.84 10.91
CA LYS A 86 -7.46 -9.91 10.08
C LYS A 86 -6.35 -10.82 9.55
N THR A 87 -5.27 -10.25 9.03
CA THR A 87 -4.09 -11.02 8.58
C THR A 87 -3.56 -11.90 9.72
N ASN A 88 -3.35 -11.34 10.91
CA ASN A 88 -2.88 -12.09 12.07
C ASN A 88 -3.88 -13.18 12.55
N SER A 89 -5.18 -12.96 12.37
CA SER A 89 -6.19 -13.97 12.70
C SER A 89 -6.20 -15.14 11.72
N LEU A 90 -5.85 -14.89 10.47
CA LEU A 90 -5.73 -15.91 9.42
C LEU A 90 -4.40 -16.65 9.50
N MET A 91 -3.33 -15.95 9.86
CA MET A 91 -1.94 -16.40 9.86
C MET A 91 -1.22 -15.82 11.08
N PRO A 92 -1.28 -16.48 12.26
CA PRO A 92 -0.81 -15.90 13.53
C PRO A 92 0.72 -15.76 13.65
N ASN A 93 1.51 -16.41 12.79
CA ASN A 93 2.97 -16.35 12.80
C ASN A 93 3.48 -16.05 11.39
N ALA A 94 3.72 -14.80 11.09
CA ALA A 94 4.44 -14.41 9.88
C ALA A 94 5.94 -14.39 10.20
N ASP A 95 6.68 -15.42 9.79
CA ASP A 95 8.12 -15.53 9.99
C ASP A 95 8.91 -14.89 8.82
N VAL A 96 8.25 -14.68 7.69
CA VAL A 96 8.83 -14.09 6.49
C VAL A 96 8.05 -12.86 6.07
N VAL A 97 8.74 -11.75 5.82
CA VAL A 97 8.16 -10.53 5.25
C VAL A 97 8.76 -10.30 3.86
N LEU A 98 7.89 -10.36 2.87
CA LEU A 98 8.21 -9.94 1.51
C LEU A 98 8.03 -8.43 1.43
N PHE A 99 9.10 -7.73 1.09
CA PHE A 99 9.12 -6.28 1.03
C PHE A 99 9.38 -5.81 -0.41
N ASP A 100 8.49 -4.96 -0.91
CA ASP A 100 8.65 -4.35 -2.22
C ASP A 100 8.46 -2.83 -2.16
N VAL A 101 9.18 -2.14 -3.01
CA VAL A 101 9.11 -0.69 -3.15
C VAL A 101 8.78 -0.32 -4.59
N THR A 102 7.68 0.38 -4.74
CA THR A 102 7.17 0.83 -6.03
C THR A 102 7.11 2.35 -6.07
N THR A 103 7.49 2.93 -7.21
CA THR A 103 7.34 4.35 -7.47
C THR A 103 6.02 4.63 -8.19
N LEU A 104 5.21 5.52 -7.61
CA LEU A 104 3.96 5.99 -8.20
C LEU A 104 4.17 7.38 -8.80
N TYR A 105 4.01 7.51 -10.11
CA TYR A 105 4.19 8.76 -10.85
C TYR A 105 2.89 9.54 -10.96
N PHE A 106 3.03 10.88 -10.94
CA PHE A 106 1.93 11.81 -11.20
C PHE A 106 2.23 12.60 -12.46
N GLU A 107 1.27 12.75 -13.34
CA GLU A 107 1.36 13.64 -14.50
C GLU A 107 1.25 15.10 -14.05
N SER A 108 2.20 15.54 -13.23
CA SER A 108 2.26 16.85 -12.60
C SER A 108 3.70 17.23 -12.33
N THR A 109 3.99 18.51 -12.43
CA THR A 109 5.27 19.11 -12.03
C THR A 109 5.21 19.77 -10.65
N ILE A 110 4.03 19.74 -10.01
CA ILE A 110 3.83 20.40 -8.71
C ILE A 110 4.35 19.49 -7.62
N THR A 111 5.32 19.98 -6.87
CA THR A 111 5.86 19.34 -5.67
C THR A 111 5.07 19.77 -4.44
N ASP A 112 5.01 18.87 -3.44
CA ASP A 112 4.48 19.14 -2.10
C ASP A 112 5.29 18.35 -1.07
N GLY A 113 4.83 18.28 0.17
CA GLY A 113 5.53 17.55 1.24
C GLY A 113 5.69 16.05 1.01
N LEU A 114 5.03 15.45 0.01
CA LEU A 114 5.13 14.03 -0.32
C LEU A 114 5.54 13.80 -1.78
N ARG A 115 4.99 14.58 -2.71
CA ARG A 115 5.33 14.50 -4.13
C ARG A 115 6.62 15.25 -4.41
N GLY A 116 7.64 14.55 -4.87
CA GLY A 116 8.93 15.12 -5.26
C GLY A 116 9.43 14.57 -6.58
N PHE A 117 10.39 15.27 -7.18
CA PHE A 117 11.17 14.71 -8.27
C PHE A 117 12.19 13.73 -7.69
N GLY A 118 12.31 12.55 -8.26
CA GLY A 118 13.24 11.55 -7.81
C GLY A 118 13.83 10.73 -8.95
N TYR A 119 14.67 9.78 -8.62
CA TYR A 119 15.21 8.86 -9.61
C TYR A 119 14.07 8.02 -10.19
N SER A 120 13.94 8.07 -11.52
CA SER A 120 12.93 7.31 -12.25
C SER A 120 13.55 6.11 -12.94
N LYS A 121 13.16 4.90 -12.55
CA LYS A 121 13.51 3.65 -13.26
C LYS A 121 12.93 3.63 -14.69
N ASP A 122 11.82 4.36 -14.91
CA ASP A 122 11.09 4.44 -16.18
C ASP A 122 11.48 5.67 -17.02
N CYS A 123 12.59 6.34 -16.68
CA CYS A 123 13.07 7.57 -17.37
C CYS A 123 12.06 8.73 -17.37
N LYS A 124 11.19 8.81 -16.37
CA LYS A 124 10.19 9.88 -16.21
C LYS A 124 10.71 11.03 -15.34
N PHE A 125 11.76 11.70 -15.77
CA PHE A 125 12.46 12.72 -14.96
C PHE A 125 11.67 14.03 -14.76
N ASN A 126 10.63 14.27 -15.57
CA ASN A 126 9.83 15.49 -15.55
C ASN A 126 8.50 15.34 -14.82
N THR A 127 8.27 14.25 -14.11
CA THR A 127 7.04 13.99 -13.36
C THR A 127 7.34 13.86 -11.88
N THR A 128 6.44 14.38 -11.04
CA THR A 128 6.54 14.14 -9.61
C THR A 128 6.12 12.72 -9.27
N GLN A 129 6.71 12.18 -8.22
CA GLN A 129 6.48 10.80 -7.77
C GLN A 129 6.34 10.72 -6.26
N VAL A 130 5.79 9.61 -5.78
CA VAL A 130 5.85 9.17 -4.39
C VAL A 130 6.37 7.74 -4.36
N VAL A 131 6.99 7.36 -3.26
CA VAL A 131 7.48 5.99 -3.07
C VAL A 131 6.53 5.25 -2.16
N LEU A 132 6.01 4.11 -2.63
CA LEU A 132 5.17 3.19 -1.88
C LEU A 132 5.99 1.98 -1.47
N ALA A 133 6.13 1.77 -0.18
CA ALA A 133 6.66 0.54 0.39
C ALA A 133 5.51 -0.37 0.84
N LEU A 134 5.52 -1.61 0.39
CA LEU A 134 4.51 -2.62 0.72
C LEU A 134 5.18 -3.82 1.38
N ALA A 135 4.59 -4.31 2.44
CA ALA A 135 4.98 -5.57 3.09
C ALA A 135 3.85 -6.58 3.04
N THR A 136 4.18 -7.80 2.67
CA THR A 136 3.27 -8.96 2.72
C THR A 136 3.97 -10.12 3.46
N ASN A 137 3.18 -11.05 3.96
CA ASN A 137 3.71 -12.33 4.43
C ASN A 137 4.01 -13.28 3.25
N GLU A 138 4.53 -14.47 3.54
CA GLU A 138 4.85 -15.52 2.57
C GLU A 138 3.65 -16.00 1.74
N HIS A 139 2.42 -15.75 2.20
CA HIS A 139 1.17 -16.07 1.49
C HIS A 139 0.62 -14.89 0.68
N GLY A 140 1.36 -13.77 0.62
CA GLY A 140 0.94 -12.58 -0.09
C GLY A 140 -0.12 -11.74 0.63
N LEU A 141 -0.46 -12.06 1.89
CA LEU A 141 -1.38 -11.24 2.67
C LEU A 141 -0.69 -9.96 3.14
N PRO A 142 -1.34 -8.79 3.05
CA PRO A 142 -0.73 -7.52 3.40
C PRO A 142 -0.49 -7.42 4.91
N ILE A 143 0.74 -7.07 5.30
CA ILE A 143 1.13 -6.74 6.65
C ILE A 143 1.01 -5.23 6.87
N GLY A 144 1.53 -4.44 5.93
CA GLY A 144 1.49 -3.00 6.02
C GLY A 144 2.01 -2.30 4.77
N TYR A 145 1.81 -0.99 4.72
CA TYR A 145 2.38 -0.12 3.69
C TYR A 145 2.76 1.22 4.29
N GLU A 146 3.74 1.87 3.65
CA GLU A 146 4.12 3.24 3.96
C GLU A 146 4.31 4.04 2.66
N LEU A 147 4.02 5.34 2.75
CA LEU A 147 4.28 6.29 1.67
C LEU A 147 5.42 7.20 2.08
N PHE A 148 6.36 7.43 1.18
CA PHE A 148 7.52 8.28 1.37
C PHE A 148 7.62 9.33 0.29
N GLU A 149 8.38 10.39 0.58
CA GLU A 149 8.68 11.43 -0.39
C GLU A 149 9.33 10.84 -1.65
N GLY A 150 8.95 11.37 -2.80
CA GLY A 150 9.36 10.85 -4.10
C GLY A 150 10.87 10.90 -4.37
N ASN A 151 11.62 11.74 -3.64
CA ASN A 151 13.08 11.83 -3.70
C ASN A 151 13.80 10.93 -2.69
N MET A 152 13.04 10.19 -1.84
CA MET A 152 13.64 9.34 -0.83
C MET A 152 14.24 8.07 -1.47
N ALA A 153 15.47 7.76 -1.12
CA ALA A 153 16.11 6.51 -1.55
C ALA A 153 15.38 5.29 -0.95
N GLU A 154 15.13 4.28 -1.79
CA GLU A 154 14.37 3.06 -1.44
C GLU A 154 14.85 2.42 -0.12
N VAL A 155 16.11 2.48 0.14
CA VAL A 155 16.75 1.93 1.34
C VAL A 155 16.39 2.64 2.62
N LYS A 156 16.38 3.97 2.58
CA LYS A 156 15.98 4.77 3.76
C LYS A 156 14.50 4.53 4.10
N THR A 157 13.70 4.18 3.09
CA THR A 157 12.30 3.79 3.29
C THR A 157 12.19 2.47 4.03
N LEU A 158 13.01 1.48 3.66
CA LEU A 158 13.05 0.17 4.31
C LEU A 158 13.23 0.28 5.82
N LEU A 159 14.34 0.84 6.26
CA LEU A 159 14.66 0.93 7.70
C LEU A 159 13.61 1.69 8.51
N LYS A 160 13.08 2.79 7.96
CA LYS A 160 11.99 3.53 8.62
C LYS A 160 10.71 2.69 8.73
N SER A 161 10.35 1.97 7.66
CA SER A 161 9.20 1.07 7.67
C SER A 161 9.37 -0.06 8.68
N LEU A 162 10.55 -0.68 8.70
CA LEU A 162 10.86 -1.80 9.57
C LEU A 162 10.72 -1.47 11.05
N ASN A 163 11.33 -0.39 11.49
CA ASN A 163 11.24 0.03 12.88
C ASN A 163 9.79 0.29 13.28
N LYS A 164 9.03 1.00 12.43
CA LYS A 164 7.62 1.25 12.66
C LYS A 164 6.80 -0.04 12.70
N TRP A 165 7.05 -0.98 11.80
CA TRP A 165 6.30 -2.23 11.74
C TRP A 165 6.68 -3.19 12.86
N ARG A 166 7.95 -3.22 13.29
CA ARG A 166 8.37 -3.99 14.46
C ARG A 166 7.62 -3.57 15.71
N GLU A 167 7.46 -2.27 15.94
CA GLU A 167 6.71 -1.74 17.07
C GLU A 167 5.21 -2.02 16.95
N LEU A 168 4.63 -1.82 15.75
CA LEU A 168 3.20 -2.00 15.52
C LEU A 168 2.77 -3.47 15.50
N PHE A 169 3.63 -4.37 15.07
CA PHE A 169 3.24 -5.75 14.70
C PHE A 169 3.85 -6.82 15.60
N ASN A 170 4.62 -6.41 16.62
CA ASN A 170 5.30 -7.36 17.52
C ASN A 170 6.03 -8.49 16.78
N ILE A 171 6.67 -8.14 15.65
CA ILE A 171 7.38 -9.08 14.80
C ILE A 171 8.67 -9.46 15.51
N LYS A 172 8.78 -10.70 15.98
CA LYS A 172 9.90 -11.17 16.80
C LYS A 172 11.12 -11.57 15.97
N SER A 173 10.91 -12.20 14.84
CA SER A 173 11.94 -12.55 13.86
C SER A 173 11.39 -12.32 12.47
N VAL A 174 12.16 -11.70 11.59
CA VAL A 174 11.71 -11.43 10.21
C VAL A 174 12.88 -11.71 9.30
N CYS A 175 12.64 -12.56 8.32
CA CYS A 175 13.50 -12.68 7.18
C CYS A 175 12.99 -11.76 6.07
N PHE A 176 13.82 -10.77 5.69
CA PHE A 176 13.51 -9.87 4.59
C PHE A 176 13.84 -10.50 3.26
N VAL A 177 12.85 -10.56 2.38
CA VAL A 177 13.05 -10.91 0.99
C VAL A 177 12.75 -9.67 0.14
N ALA A 178 13.74 -9.16 -0.55
CA ALA A 178 13.56 -7.97 -1.37
C ALA A 178 14.40 -8.01 -2.66
N ASP A 179 14.02 -7.16 -3.63
CA ASP A 179 14.65 -7.10 -4.94
C ASP A 179 16.10 -6.61 -4.85
N ARG A 180 16.91 -7.07 -5.79
CA ARG A 180 18.32 -6.75 -5.98
C ARG A 180 18.64 -5.25 -5.98
N ALA A 181 17.72 -4.42 -6.50
CA ALA A 181 17.92 -2.98 -6.59
C ALA A 181 17.97 -2.28 -5.23
N MET A 182 17.39 -2.90 -4.19
CA MET A 182 17.26 -2.33 -2.85
C MET A 182 18.51 -2.49 -1.98
N PHE A 183 19.47 -3.35 -2.36
CA PHE A 183 20.56 -3.74 -1.49
C PHE A 183 21.92 -3.28 -1.99
N SER A 184 22.39 -2.18 -1.40
CA SER A 184 23.82 -1.83 -1.36
C SER A 184 24.50 -2.53 -0.19
N LYS A 185 25.83 -2.60 -0.21
CA LYS A 185 26.63 -3.15 0.91
C LYS A 185 26.26 -2.48 2.24
N ASP A 186 26.08 -1.16 2.23
CA ASP A 186 25.75 -0.37 3.42
C ASP A 186 24.40 -0.76 4.01
N ASN A 187 23.45 -1.16 3.16
CA ASN A 187 22.10 -1.58 3.59
C ASN A 187 22.11 -2.96 4.23
N LEU A 188 22.88 -3.88 3.67
CA LEU A 188 23.08 -5.20 4.25
C LEU A 188 23.75 -5.08 5.63
N MET A 189 24.76 -4.22 5.76
CA MET A 189 25.40 -3.94 7.05
C MET A 189 24.41 -3.35 8.07
N LEU A 190 23.47 -2.50 7.64
CA LEU A 190 22.45 -1.92 8.51
C LEU A 190 21.39 -2.95 8.94
N LEU A 191 20.97 -3.86 8.06
CA LEU A 191 20.06 -4.96 8.40
C LEU A 191 20.72 -5.91 9.41
N ASP A 192 21.96 -6.30 9.15
CA ASP A 192 22.77 -7.16 10.01
C ASP A 192 22.96 -6.52 11.40
N ALA A 193 23.36 -5.25 11.44
CA ALA A 193 23.50 -4.49 12.69
C ALA A 193 22.18 -4.33 13.46
N SER A 194 21.03 -4.41 12.77
CA SER A 194 19.71 -4.33 13.37
C SER A 194 19.14 -5.70 13.77
N GLY A 195 19.90 -6.79 13.54
CA GLY A 195 19.54 -8.16 13.90
C GLY A 195 18.41 -8.75 13.06
N TYR A 196 18.33 -8.37 11.78
CA TYR A 196 17.36 -8.92 10.84
C TYR A 196 18.02 -9.93 9.91
N ASP A 197 17.34 -11.06 9.70
CA ASP A 197 17.69 -12.00 8.63
C ASP A 197 17.21 -11.45 7.28
N TYR A 198 17.95 -11.73 6.21
CA TYR A 198 17.57 -11.28 4.88
C TYR A 198 17.97 -12.25 3.77
N VAL A 199 17.17 -12.29 2.72
CA VAL A 199 17.47 -12.98 1.46
C VAL A 199 17.40 -11.96 0.32
N VAL A 200 18.52 -11.83 -0.41
CA VAL A 200 18.64 -10.87 -1.51
C VAL A 200 19.26 -11.50 -2.74
N ALA A 201 18.84 -11.04 -3.91
CA ALA A 201 19.45 -11.46 -5.17
C ALA A 201 20.86 -10.85 -5.32
N ALA A 202 21.90 -11.69 -5.42
CA ALA A 202 23.27 -11.24 -5.62
C ALA A 202 23.51 -10.73 -7.07
N LYS A 203 24.39 -9.72 -7.19
CA LYS A 203 24.92 -9.27 -8.48
C LYS A 203 26.08 -10.15 -8.90
N LEU A 204 25.84 -11.27 -9.55
CA LEU A 204 26.87 -12.22 -9.97
C LEU A 204 28.05 -11.59 -10.74
N ARG A 205 27.83 -10.49 -11.47
CA ARG A 205 28.88 -9.78 -12.23
C ARG A 205 29.74 -8.82 -11.40
N SER A 206 29.47 -8.63 -10.13
CA SER A 206 30.21 -7.73 -9.23
C SER A 206 30.82 -8.44 -8.03
N LEU A 207 30.77 -9.76 -8.00
CA LEU A 207 31.55 -10.54 -7.04
C LEU A 207 32.99 -10.55 -7.59
N SER A 208 33.92 -9.89 -6.89
CA SER A 208 35.37 -10.14 -7.08
C SER A 208 35.68 -11.56 -6.64
N ASP A 209 36.49 -12.25 -7.42
CA ASP A 209 37.08 -13.54 -7.06
C ASP A 209 37.73 -13.52 -5.67
#